data_84a3665ac9447e2b1a3fe2db7d8879fe
#
_entry.id   84a3665ac9447e2b1a3fe2db7d8879fe
#
_cell.length_a   1.000
_cell.length_b   1.000
_cell.length_c   1.000
_cell.angle_alpha   90.00
_cell.angle_beta   90.00
_cell.angle_gamma   90.00
#
_symmetry.space_group_name_H-M   'P 1'
#
loop_
_entity.id
_entity.type
_entity.pdbx_description
1 polymer ?
#
loop_
_entity_poly.entity_id
_entity_poly.type
_entity_poly.pdbx_seq_one_letter_code
_entity_poly.pdbx_strand_id
1 'polypeptide(L)'
;VAELETIDEERAGSTESCCSPAAQKTCCEPEAKGECCGPGREAGNCGCGVGEVTATVPEDAAELRDTVRDRYAKAALAAGSGSVTCCDDAAQLTEGQRELFGSSLYDSDDREALPEAAQLASLGCGNPTAVAALNEGETVLDLGSGGGIDVLLSARRVGPTGKAYGLDMTDEMLELARRNQAEAGVENVEFLKGTIEDVPLPDDAVEVIISNCVINLSSDKPAVFREAARVLTPGGRFAVSDVVADEDMDEVTRDDMGQWTGCIAGALTRADYRARLEAAGFDQLEIQETHRVHEHAASAIIRARVAP
;
A
#
# COMPACT_ATOMS: atom_id res chain seq x y z
N VAL A 1 -41.10 46.27 3.44
CA VAL A 1 -40.73 45.94 4.84
C VAL A 1 -40.87 44.43 4.96
N ALA A 2 -39.80 43.72 4.81
CA ALA A 2 -39.72 42.27 5.05
C ALA A 2 -38.63 42.10 6.08
N GLU A 3 -38.98 41.46 7.19
CA GLU A 3 -38.14 41.17 8.33
C GLU A 3 -37.08 40.15 7.94
N LEU A 4 -35.84 40.44 8.32
CA LEU A 4 -34.73 39.52 8.34
C LEU A 4 -34.85 38.67 9.63
N GLU A 5 -35.16 37.40 9.49
CA GLU A 5 -35.00 36.42 10.57
C GLU A 5 -33.53 36.04 10.70
N THR A 6 -33.00 36.28 11.87
CA THR A 6 -31.67 35.86 12.32
C THR A 6 -31.64 34.34 12.46
N ILE A 7 -30.74 33.69 11.73
CA ILE A 7 -30.44 32.29 11.90
C ILE A 7 -29.41 32.17 13.04
N ASP A 8 -29.82 31.56 14.12
CA ASP A 8 -29.02 31.27 15.31
C ASP A 8 -27.83 30.37 14.98
N GLU A 9 -26.65 30.85 15.40
CA GLU A 9 -25.44 30.04 15.56
C GLU A 9 -25.63 29.05 16.73
N GLU A 10 -26.05 27.83 16.42
CA GLU A 10 -25.82 26.66 17.29
C GLU A 10 -25.69 25.40 16.44
N ARG A 11 -24.48 25.16 15.93
CA ARG A 11 -24.09 23.83 15.54
C ARG A 11 -22.70 23.50 16.09
N ALA A 12 -22.67 23.44 17.44
CA ALA A 12 -21.58 22.80 18.15
C ALA A 12 -21.63 21.29 17.92
N GLY A 13 -20.54 20.76 17.34
CA GLY A 13 -20.02 19.42 17.57
C GLY A 13 -21.01 18.25 17.54
N SER A 14 -21.38 17.75 16.36
CA SER A 14 -21.85 16.37 16.26
C SER A 14 -20.62 15.45 16.15
N THR A 15 -20.20 14.84 17.26
CA THR A 15 -19.38 13.63 17.23
C THR A 15 -20.24 12.52 16.64
N GLU A 16 -20.24 12.39 15.31
CA GLU A 16 -20.87 11.25 14.66
C GLU A 16 -20.06 10.00 15.02
N SER A 17 -20.69 9.06 15.76
CA SER A 17 -20.10 7.76 16.01
C SER A 17 -19.98 6.99 14.70
N CYS A 18 -18.84 6.35 14.43
CA CYS A 18 -18.56 5.58 13.22
C CYS A 18 -19.50 4.37 12.99
N CYS A 19 -20.39 4.05 13.92
CA CYS A 19 -21.37 2.97 13.78
C CYS A 19 -22.81 3.52 13.79
N SER A 20 -23.63 3.06 12.86
CA SER A 20 -25.07 3.36 12.89
C SER A 20 -25.71 2.85 14.20
N PRO A 21 -26.79 3.48 14.71
CA PRO A 21 -27.48 3.03 15.90
C PRO A 21 -27.97 1.56 15.85
N ALA A 22 -28.14 1.00 14.66
CA ALA A 22 -28.49 -0.41 14.45
C ALA A 22 -27.26 -1.32 14.62
N ALA A 23 -26.10 -0.92 14.09
CA ALA A 23 -24.84 -1.65 14.24
C ALA A 23 -24.35 -1.66 15.71
N GLN A 24 -24.56 -0.55 16.45
CA GLN A 24 -24.21 -0.48 17.87
C GLN A 24 -25.00 -1.47 18.75
N LYS A 25 -26.17 -1.93 18.30
CA LYS A 25 -26.99 -2.90 19.04
C LYS A 25 -26.57 -4.35 18.80
N THR A 26 -25.89 -4.63 17.71
CA THR A 26 -25.57 -6.01 17.29
C THR A 26 -24.06 -6.31 17.34
N CYS A 27 -23.19 -5.31 17.41
CA CYS A 27 -21.74 -5.48 17.29
C CYS A 27 -21.05 -6.03 18.56
N CYS A 28 -21.64 -5.88 19.75
CA CYS A 28 -21.07 -6.45 20.99
C CYS A 28 -22.18 -6.86 21.95
N GLU A 29 -22.19 -8.09 22.40
CA GLU A 29 -22.99 -8.46 23.57
C GLU A 29 -22.54 -7.63 24.78
N PRO A 30 -23.47 -7.25 25.70
CA PRO A 30 -23.18 -6.34 26.84
C PRO A 30 -22.00 -6.80 27.69
N GLU A 31 -21.75 -8.10 27.77
CA GLU A 31 -20.69 -8.72 28.57
C GLU A 31 -19.31 -8.64 27.90
N ALA A 32 -19.25 -8.62 26.57
CA ALA A 32 -18.00 -8.51 25.80
C ALA A 32 -17.50 -7.06 25.63
N LYS A 33 -18.37 -6.05 25.86
CA LYS A 33 -18.00 -4.63 25.81
C LYS A 33 -16.86 -4.25 26.77
N GLY A 34 -16.60 -5.10 27.78
CA GLY A 34 -15.55 -4.93 28.77
C GLY A 34 -14.14 -5.07 28.24
N GLU A 35 -13.94 -5.91 27.27
CA GLU A 35 -12.61 -6.28 26.73
C GLU A 35 -12.28 -5.53 25.44
N CYS A 36 -13.29 -5.13 24.65
CA CYS A 36 -13.09 -4.46 23.36
C CYS A 36 -12.97 -2.93 23.41
N CYS A 37 -13.45 -2.27 24.49
CA CYS A 37 -13.45 -0.81 24.56
C CYS A 37 -12.53 -0.33 25.69
N GLY A 38 -11.48 0.42 25.36
CA GLY A 38 -10.55 1.01 26.31
C GLY A 38 -11.19 2.00 27.31
N PRO A 39 -10.40 2.70 28.16
CA PRO A 39 -10.86 3.44 29.36
C PRO A 39 -11.73 4.69 29.14
N GLY A 40 -12.17 5.01 27.93
CA GLY A 40 -13.11 6.12 27.64
C GLY A 40 -14.59 5.87 27.96
N ARG A 41 -14.91 4.94 28.84
CA ARG A 41 -16.20 4.32 29.11
C ARG A 41 -17.26 5.19 29.80
N GLU A 42 -16.88 6.27 30.43
CA GLU A 42 -17.81 6.99 31.35
C GLU A 42 -18.79 7.94 30.65
N ALA A 43 -18.67 8.15 29.33
CA ALA A 43 -19.49 9.11 28.59
C ALA A 43 -20.49 8.49 27.60
N GLY A 44 -20.71 7.16 27.62
CA GLY A 44 -21.70 6.52 26.73
C GLY A 44 -21.30 6.42 25.25
N ASN A 45 -20.07 6.77 24.89
CA ASN A 45 -19.44 6.53 23.59
C ASN A 45 -18.75 5.16 23.62
N CYS A 46 -18.94 4.33 22.57
CA CYS A 46 -17.99 3.28 22.29
C CYS A 46 -16.65 3.98 22.05
N GLY A 47 -15.58 3.56 22.72
CA GLY A 47 -14.26 4.21 22.73
C GLY A 47 -13.50 4.21 21.39
N CYS A 48 -14.20 4.26 20.26
CA CYS A 48 -13.73 4.56 18.92
C CYS A 48 -13.59 6.09 18.69
N GLY A 49 -13.42 6.85 19.75
CA GLY A 49 -13.01 8.24 19.66
C GLY A 49 -11.56 8.25 19.20
N VAL A 50 -11.35 8.54 17.94
CA VAL A 50 -10.06 8.93 17.38
C VAL A 50 -9.53 10.12 18.17
N GLY A 51 -8.77 9.85 19.26
CA GLY A 51 -7.70 10.75 19.55
C GLY A 51 -6.74 10.54 18.38
N GLU A 52 -6.62 11.52 17.51
CA GLU A 52 -5.45 11.65 16.65
C GLU A 52 -4.20 11.72 17.56
N VAL A 53 -3.73 10.57 17.98
CA VAL A 53 -2.33 10.48 18.38
C VAL A 53 -1.61 10.39 17.04
N THR A 54 -1.22 11.54 16.50
CA THR A 54 -0.20 11.61 15.46
C THR A 54 1.05 11.01 16.09
N ALA A 55 1.22 9.69 15.92
CA ALA A 55 2.46 9.04 16.30
C ALA A 55 3.53 9.60 15.37
N THR A 56 4.58 10.17 15.94
CA THR A 56 5.74 10.61 15.16
C THR A 56 6.45 9.42 14.54
N VAL A 57 7.02 9.62 13.37
CA VAL A 57 7.82 8.59 12.69
C VAL A 57 9.01 8.20 13.58
N PRO A 58 9.21 6.91 13.88
CA PRO A 58 10.35 6.47 14.66
C PRO A 58 11.68 6.84 13.97
N GLU A 59 12.66 7.31 14.74
CA GLU A 59 14.03 7.56 14.23
C GLU A 59 14.78 6.23 13.98
N ASP A 60 14.42 5.17 14.70
CA ASP A 60 15.03 3.84 14.54
C ASP A 60 14.40 3.10 13.36
N ALA A 61 15.23 2.70 12.41
CA ALA A 61 14.82 2.01 11.19
C ALA A 61 14.16 0.66 11.43
N ALA A 62 14.53 -0.05 12.51
CA ALA A 62 13.93 -1.35 12.85
C ALA A 62 12.55 -1.15 13.46
N GLU A 63 12.37 -0.17 14.34
CA GLU A 63 11.08 0.18 14.93
C GLU A 63 10.09 0.64 13.84
N LEU A 64 10.55 1.46 12.90
CA LEU A 64 9.75 1.89 11.76
C LEU A 64 9.29 0.69 10.91
N ARG A 65 10.21 -0.22 10.58
CA ARG A 65 9.90 -1.44 9.82
C ARG A 65 8.91 -2.32 10.55
N ASP A 66 9.07 -2.50 11.87
CA ASP A 66 8.16 -3.29 12.69
C ASP A 66 6.76 -2.67 12.71
N THR A 67 6.64 -1.35 12.83
CA THR A 67 5.36 -0.62 12.79
C THR A 67 4.66 -0.79 11.44
N VAL A 68 5.40 -0.68 10.34
CA VAL A 68 4.87 -0.93 8.99
C VAL A 68 4.40 -2.37 8.86
N ARG A 69 5.24 -3.36 9.26
CA ARG A 69 4.91 -4.78 9.21
C ARG A 69 3.62 -5.09 9.98
N ASP A 70 3.50 -4.60 11.22
CA ASP A 70 2.34 -4.86 12.07
C ASP A 70 1.04 -4.29 11.49
N ARG A 71 1.10 -3.13 10.82
CA ARG A 71 -0.05 -2.56 10.12
C ARG A 71 -0.50 -3.45 8.96
N TYR A 72 0.44 -3.88 8.12
CA TYR A 72 0.14 -4.71 6.96
C TYR A 72 -0.29 -6.14 7.35
N ALA A 73 0.25 -6.70 8.45
CA ALA A 73 -0.23 -7.96 9.03
C ALA A 73 -1.71 -7.89 9.42
N LYS A 74 -2.13 -6.81 10.09
CA LYS A 74 -3.54 -6.59 10.42
C LYS A 74 -4.41 -6.48 9.18
N ALA A 75 -3.95 -5.78 8.15
CA ALA A 75 -4.68 -5.67 6.88
C ALA A 75 -4.86 -7.04 6.20
N ALA A 76 -3.82 -7.89 6.20
CA ALA A 76 -3.90 -9.24 5.66
C ALA A 76 -4.91 -10.13 6.40
N LEU A 77 -4.93 -10.07 7.73
CA LEU A 77 -5.87 -10.83 8.56
C LEU A 77 -7.32 -10.37 8.32
N ALA A 78 -7.55 -9.07 8.21
CA ALA A 78 -8.86 -8.51 7.92
C ALA A 78 -9.37 -8.95 6.54
N ALA A 79 -8.55 -8.85 5.50
CA ALA A 79 -8.89 -9.29 4.15
C ALA A 79 -9.15 -10.81 4.07
N GLY A 80 -8.34 -11.62 4.79
CA GLY A 80 -8.47 -13.08 4.80
C GLY A 80 -9.68 -13.62 5.55
N SER A 81 -10.23 -12.86 6.51
CA SER A 81 -11.40 -13.28 7.31
C SER A 81 -12.74 -12.92 6.68
N GLY A 82 -12.77 -12.04 5.68
CA GLY A 82 -13.99 -11.44 5.15
C GLY A 82 -14.80 -10.67 6.20
N SER A 83 -14.20 -10.45 7.39
CA SER A 83 -14.84 -9.87 8.56
C SER A 83 -14.39 -8.43 8.72
N VAL A 84 -15.26 -7.50 8.43
CA VAL A 84 -15.11 -6.11 8.80
C VAL A 84 -15.45 -6.00 10.29
N THR A 85 -14.44 -6.09 11.16
CA THR A 85 -14.65 -5.77 12.58
C THR A 85 -14.76 -4.26 12.74
N CYS A 86 -15.83 -3.82 13.40
CA CYS A 86 -16.17 -2.40 13.60
C CYS A 86 -15.11 -1.59 14.41
N CYS A 87 -13.97 -2.20 14.76
CA CYS A 87 -12.91 -1.60 15.60
C CYS A 87 -11.55 -1.52 14.89
N ASP A 88 -11.46 -1.87 13.62
CA ASP A 88 -10.19 -1.89 12.86
C ASP A 88 -10.10 -0.72 11.87
N ASP A 89 -10.16 0.51 12.37
CA ASP A 89 -10.01 1.72 11.53
C ASP A 89 -8.60 1.87 10.92
N ALA A 90 -7.60 1.16 11.46
CA ALA A 90 -6.22 1.30 11.03
C ALA A 90 -5.86 0.53 9.74
N ALA A 91 -6.71 -0.40 9.29
CA ALA A 91 -6.40 -1.30 8.15
C ALA A 91 -7.29 -1.06 6.93
N GLN A 92 -8.31 -0.18 7.00
CA GLN A 92 -9.26 0.03 5.91
C GLN A 92 -9.17 1.45 5.34
N LEU A 93 -9.11 1.50 4.01
CA LEU A 93 -9.24 2.75 3.28
C LEU A 93 -10.66 3.31 3.49
N THR A 94 -10.77 4.60 3.79
CA THR A 94 -12.06 5.32 3.77
C THR A 94 -12.64 5.32 2.36
N GLU A 95 -13.94 5.63 2.20
CA GLU A 95 -14.59 5.66 0.89
C GLU A 95 -13.85 6.60 -0.09
N GLY A 96 -13.43 7.78 0.35
CA GLY A 96 -12.64 8.71 -0.46
C GLY A 96 -11.22 8.19 -0.78
N GLN A 97 -10.60 7.45 0.13
CA GLN A 97 -9.30 6.84 -0.12
C GLN A 97 -9.38 5.66 -1.10
N ARG A 98 -10.49 4.91 -1.14
CA ARG A 98 -10.69 3.82 -2.10
C ARG A 98 -10.76 4.28 -3.55
N GLU A 99 -11.07 5.55 -3.81
CA GLU A 99 -11.01 6.13 -5.16
C GLU A 99 -9.57 6.44 -5.60
N LEU A 100 -8.67 6.64 -4.62
CA LEU A 100 -7.27 7.03 -4.84
C LEU A 100 -6.29 5.87 -4.70
N PHE A 101 -6.69 4.80 -3.98
CA PHE A 101 -5.85 3.64 -3.65
C PHE A 101 -6.63 2.34 -3.81
N GLY A 102 -5.88 1.25 -4.00
CA GLY A 102 -6.40 -0.11 -3.95
C GLY A 102 -6.90 -0.65 -5.29
N SER A 103 -7.73 -1.70 -5.22
CA SER A 103 -8.15 -2.47 -6.40
C SER A 103 -9.04 -1.71 -7.38
N SER A 104 -9.60 -0.56 -7.01
CA SER A 104 -10.38 0.30 -7.92
C SER A 104 -9.55 0.86 -9.08
N LEU A 105 -8.22 0.88 -8.95
CA LEU A 105 -7.28 1.38 -9.96
C LEU A 105 -6.95 0.34 -11.05
N TYR A 106 -7.47 -0.89 -10.94
CA TYR A 106 -7.31 -1.94 -11.94
C TYR A 106 -8.53 -2.01 -12.85
N ASP A 107 -8.32 -2.42 -14.09
CA ASP A 107 -9.40 -2.60 -15.06
C ASP A 107 -10.39 -3.69 -14.61
N SER A 108 -11.65 -3.65 -15.11
CA SER A 108 -12.68 -4.61 -14.76
C SER A 108 -12.26 -6.06 -15.02
N ASP A 109 -11.64 -6.31 -16.16
CA ASP A 109 -11.20 -7.64 -16.60
C ASP A 109 -10.08 -8.17 -15.68
N ASP A 110 -9.15 -7.32 -15.28
CA ASP A 110 -8.09 -7.65 -14.32
C ASP A 110 -8.71 -8.03 -12.96
N ARG A 111 -9.69 -7.26 -12.48
CA ARG A 111 -10.38 -7.51 -11.20
C ARG A 111 -11.21 -8.79 -11.21
N GLU A 112 -11.98 -9.03 -12.26
CA GLU A 112 -12.79 -10.25 -12.40
C GLU A 112 -11.95 -11.54 -12.43
N ALA A 113 -10.69 -11.39 -12.85
CA ALA A 113 -9.75 -12.50 -12.90
C ALA A 113 -9.08 -12.85 -11.57
N LEU A 114 -9.33 -12.07 -10.49
CA LEU A 114 -8.60 -12.16 -9.22
C LEU A 114 -9.53 -12.54 -8.05
N PRO A 115 -9.02 -13.30 -7.07
CA PRO A 115 -9.72 -13.55 -5.81
C PRO A 115 -10.11 -12.25 -5.10
N GLU A 116 -11.30 -12.24 -4.48
CA GLU A 116 -11.79 -11.07 -3.73
C GLU A 116 -10.84 -10.66 -2.61
N ALA A 117 -10.25 -11.63 -1.89
CA ALA A 117 -9.31 -11.38 -0.81
C ALA A 117 -8.02 -10.68 -1.30
N ALA A 118 -7.56 -10.96 -2.54
CA ALA A 118 -6.44 -10.24 -3.15
C ALA A 118 -6.81 -8.77 -3.40
N GLN A 119 -8.01 -8.53 -3.89
CA GLN A 119 -8.51 -7.18 -4.15
C GLN A 119 -8.68 -6.36 -2.87
N LEU A 120 -9.20 -6.97 -1.79
CA LEU A 120 -9.39 -6.33 -0.49
C LEU A 120 -8.07 -5.99 0.22
N ALA A 121 -7.01 -6.78 -0.02
CA ALA A 121 -5.68 -6.54 0.53
C ALA A 121 -4.86 -5.52 -0.28
N SER A 122 -5.37 -5.03 -1.43
CA SER A 122 -4.66 -4.06 -2.26
C SER A 122 -4.76 -2.66 -1.66
N LEU A 123 -3.61 -2.06 -1.35
CA LEU A 123 -3.44 -0.72 -0.79
C LEU A 123 -2.56 0.17 -1.70
N GLY A 124 -2.29 -0.27 -2.92
CA GLY A 124 -1.42 0.43 -3.87
C GLY A 124 -2.07 1.68 -4.47
N CYS A 125 -1.25 2.57 -4.98
CA CYS A 125 -1.68 3.84 -5.59
C CYS A 125 -1.74 3.82 -7.12
N GLY A 126 -1.64 2.64 -7.75
CA GLY A 126 -1.68 2.51 -9.20
C GLY A 126 -1.79 1.06 -9.68
N ASN A 127 -1.56 0.86 -10.98
CA ASN A 127 -1.53 -0.45 -11.64
C ASN A 127 -0.16 -0.63 -12.33
N PRO A 128 0.88 -1.10 -11.62
CA PRO A 128 2.22 -1.26 -12.18
C PRO A 128 2.26 -2.31 -13.30
N THR A 129 1.40 -3.32 -13.26
CA THR A 129 1.36 -4.37 -14.28
C THR A 129 0.90 -3.84 -15.64
N ALA A 130 0.02 -2.83 -15.66
CA ALA A 130 -0.40 -2.17 -16.90
C ALA A 130 0.70 -1.33 -17.53
N VAL A 131 1.63 -0.79 -16.72
CA VAL A 131 2.67 0.14 -17.18
C VAL A 131 4.03 -0.53 -17.42
N ALA A 132 4.24 -1.73 -16.91
CA ALA A 132 5.48 -2.49 -17.05
C ALA A 132 5.69 -3.06 -18.47
N ALA A 133 4.64 -3.09 -19.31
CA ALA A 133 4.67 -3.67 -20.66
C ALA A 133 5.29 -5.09 -20.66
N LEU A 134 4.69 -5.99 -19.84
CA LEU A 134 5.17 -7.37 -19.67
C LEU A 134 5.04 -8.17 -20.98
N ASN A 135 6.06 -8.96 -21.31
CA ASN A 135 6.07 -9.84 -22.46
C ASN A 135 5.98 -11.30 -22.04
N GLU A 136 5.49 -12.14 -22.93
CA GLU A 136 5.44 -13.59 -22.73
C GLU A 136 6.85 -14.16 -22.50
N GLY A 137 6.99 -15.01 -21.49
CA GLY A 137 8.25 -15.67 -21.11
C GLY A 137 9.13 -14.88 -20.15
N GLU A 138 8.82 -13.63 -19.83
CA GLU A 138 9.63 -12.84 -18.90
C GLU A 138 9.50 -13.30 -17.45
N THR A 139 10.55 -13.05 -16.68
CA THR A 139 10.59 -13.20 -15.22
C THR A 139 10.39 -11.84 -14.55
N VAL A 140 9.37 -11.74 -13.70
CA VAL A 140 8.96 -10.50 -13.02
C VAL A 140 9.15 -10.65 -11.53
N LEU A 141 9.61 -9.60 -10.86
CA LEU A 141 9.65 -9.48 -9.40
C LEU A 141 8.75 -8.32 -8.96
N ASP A 142 7.83 -8.59 -8.07
CA ASP A 142 7.01 -7.59 -7.38
C ASP A 142 7.59 -7.33 -5.98
N LEU A 143 8.05 -6.09 -5.74
CA LEU A 143 8.59 -5.65 -4.46
C LEU A 143 7.46 -5.19 -3.54
N GLY A 144 7.26 -5.93 -2.43
CA GLY A 144 6.17 -5.69 -1.48
C GLY A 144 4.83 -6.17 -2.04
N SER A 145 4.78 -7.44 -2.40
CA SER A 145 3.66 -8.04 -3.16
C SER A 145 2.34 -8.13 -2.40
N GLY A 146 2.34 -7.92 -1.07
CA GLY A 146 1.14 -8.00 -0.23
C GLY A 146 0.35 -9.28 -0.47
N GLY A 147 -0.97 -9.15 -0.68
CA GLY A 147 -1.88 -10.26 -0.99
C GLY A 147 -1.71 -10.88 -2.40
N GLY A 148 -0.72 -10.43 -3.18
CA GLY A 148 -0.31 -11.04 -4.44
C GLY A 148 -1.05 -10.56 -5.69
N ILE A 149 -1.80 -9.47 -5.64
CA ILE A 149 -2.60 -8.98 -6.78
C ILE A 149 -1.75 -8.76 -8.04
N ASP A 150 -0.67 -7.99 -7.93
CA ASP A 150 0.20 -7.65 -9.06
C ASP A 150 1.03 -8.86 -9.52
N VAL A 151 1.38 -9.77 -8.62
CA VAL A 151 2.07 -11.02 -8.95
C VAL A 151 1.20 -11.94 -9.79
N LEU A 152 -0.07 -12.12 -9.41
CA LEU A 152 -1.02 -12.98 -10.12
C LEU A 152 -1.34 -12.43 -11.51
N LEU A 153 -1.49 -11.10 -11.63
CA LEU A 153 -1.68 -10.44 -12.93
C LEU A 153 -0.42 -10.56 -13.80
N SER A 154 0.77 -10.36 -13.22
CA SER A 154 2.04 -10.52 -13.92
C SER A 154 2.21 -11.94 -14.46
N ALA A 155 1.96 -12.95 -13.62
CA ALA A 155 2.09 -14.36 -13.99
C ALA A 155 1.19 -14.74 -15.18
N ARG A 156 -0.03 -14.20 -15.23
CA ARG A 156 -0.95 -14.40 -16.36
C ARG A 156 -0.43 -13.72 -17.63
N ARG A 157 0.11 -12.50 -17.52
CA ARG A 157 0.61 -11.71 -18.64
C ARG A 157 1.89 -12.30 -19.27
N VAL A 158 2.81 -12.81 -18.42
CA VAL A 158 4.03 -13.47 -18.92
C VAL A 158 3.80 -14.89 -19.40
N GLY A 159 2.61 -15.46 -19.14
CA GLY A 159 2.22 -16.78 -19.62
C GLY A 159 3.00 -17.94 -18.98
N PRO A 160 2.74 -19.18 -19.42
CA PRO A 160 3.24 -20.38 -18.75
C PRO A 160 4.76 -20.59 -18.88
N THR A 161 5.42 -19.87 -19.80
CA THR A 161 6.89 -19.92 -19.99
C THR A 161 7.61 -18.84 -19.16
N GLY A 162 6.88 -17.83 -18.67
CA GLY A 162 7.40 -16.81 -17.77
C GLY A 162 7.20 -17.17 -16.29
N LYS A 163 7.71 -16.33 -15.43
CA LYS A 163 7.61 -16.49 -13.98
C LYS A 163 7.36 -15.17 -13.26
N ALA A 164 6.57 -15.20 -12.20
CA ALA A 164 6.39 -14.05 -11.32
C ALA A 164 6.82 -14.39 -9.89
N TYR A 165 7.70 -13.56 -9.33
CA TYR A 165 8.08 -13.59 -7.93
C TYR A 165 7.34 -12.49 -7.17
N GLY A 166 6.83 -12.81 -5.97
CA GLY A 166 6.30 -11.84 -5.03
C GLY A 166 7.16 -11.80 -3.77
N LEU A 167 7.75 -10.65 -3.45
CA LEU A 167 8.54 -10.45 -2.24
C LEU A 167 7.72 -9.68 -1.22
N ASP A 168 7.60 -10.20 0.00
CA ASP A 168 7.02 -9.49 1.14
C ASP A 168 7.72 -9.86 2.45
N MET A 169 7.75 -8.93 3.41
CA MET A 169 8.35 -9.16 4.72
C MET A 169 7.35 -9.75 5.73
N THR A 170 6.06 -9.71 5.43
CA THR A 170 4.94 -10.03 6.31
C THR A 170 4.47 -11.45 6.09
N ASP A 171 4.52 -12.31 7.11
CA ASP A 171 4.09 -13.71 7.00
C ASP A 171 2.61 -13.82 6.64
N GLU A 172 1.76 -13.00 7.25
CA GLU A 172 0.31 -12.97 7.05
C GLU A 172 -0.05 -12.58 5.59
N MET A 173 0.69 -11.64 5.00
CA MET A 173 0.54 -11.28 3.58
C MET A 173 0.94 -12.44 2.67
N LEU A 174 2.08 -13.08 2.93
CA LEU A 174 2.54 -14.24 2.16
C LEU A 174 1.59 -15.43 2.26
N GLU A 175 1.00 -15.68 3.43
CA GLU A 175 -0.03 -16.72 3.59
C GLU A 175 -1.29 -16.39 2.80
N LEU A 176 -1.74 -15.13 2.83
CA LEU A 176 -2.86 -14.65 2.04
C LEU A 176 -2.56 -14.79 0.54
N ALA A 177 -1.39 -14.35 0.10
CA ALA A 177 -0.96 -14.43 -1.30
C ALA A 177 -0.93 -15.87 -1.84
N ARG A 178 -0.45 -16.83 -1.04
CA ARG A 178 -0.45 -18.26 -1.41
C ARG A 178 -1.87 -18.84 -1.51
N ARG A 179 -2.79 -18.42 -0.62
CA ARG A 179 -4.22 -18.80 -0.73
C ARG A 179 -4.83 -18.24 -2.01
N ASN A 180 -4.59 -16.97 -2.30
CA ASN A 180 -5.07 -16.30 -3.50
C ASN A 180 -4.50 -16.95 -4.78
N GLN A 181 -3.22 -17.36 -4.77
CA GLN A 181 -2.60 -18.11 -5.85
C GLN A 181 -3.32 -19.43 -6.12
N ALA A 182 -3.57 -20.20 -5.06
CA ALA A 182 -4.27 -21.49 -5.16
C ALA A 182 -5.71 -21.33 -5.70
N GLU A 183 -6.43 -20.30 -5.23
CA GLU A 183 -7.78 -19.98 -5.69
C GLU A 183 -7.80 -19.53 -7.16
N ALA A 184 -6.82 -18.70 -7.56
CA ALA A 184 -6.66 -18.23 -8.94
C ALA A 184 -6.16 -19.32 -9.92
N GLY A 185 -5.66 -20.44 -9.41
CA GLY A 185 -5.12 -21.54 -10.21
C GLY A 185 -3.87 -21.18 -11.03
N VAL A 186 -3.03 -20.27 -10.51
CA VAL A 186 -1.83 -19.78 -11.19
C VAL A 186 -0.61 -20.54 -10.68
N GLU A 187 0.12 -21.24 -11.58
CA GLU A 187 1.22 -22.13 -11.19
C GLU A 187 2.62 -21.50 -11.31
N ASN A 188 2.81 -20.51 -12.17
CA ASN A 188 4.08 -19.87 -12.46
C ASN A 188 4.42 -18.70 -11.51
N VAL A 189 4.06 -18.84 -10.24
CA VAL A 189 4.27 -17.86 -9.16
C VAL A 189 5.10 -18.47 -8.04
N GLU A 190 5.99 -17.67 -7.45
CA GLU A 190 6.71 -18.01 -6.22
C GLU A 190 6.73 -16.82 -5.27
N PHE A 191 6.30 -17.03 -3.99
CA PHE A 191 6.33 -16.01 -2.96
C PHE A 191 7.53 -16.20 -2.04
N LEU A 192 8.33 -15.14 -1.93
CA LEU A 192 9.58 -15.06 -1.18
C LEU A 192 9.38 -14.20 0.07
N LYS A 193 9.93 -14.66 1.20
CA LYS A 193 10.01 -13.85 2.41
C LYS A 193 11.33 -13.10 2.44
N GLY A 194 11.27 -11.78 2.56
CA GLY A 194 12.45 -10.91 2.61
C GLY A 194 12.03 -9.45 2.66
N THR A 195 13.01 -8.57 2.70
CA THR A 195 12.80 -7.12 2.61
C THR A 195 13.24 -6.61 1.25
N ILE A 196 12.70 -5.46 0.85
CA ILE A 196 13.04 -4.84 -0.44
C ILE A 196 14.46 -4.27 -0.47
N GLU A 197 15.10 -4.14 0.71
CA GLU A 197 16.49 -3.73 0.89
C GLU A 197 17.49 -4.90 0.80
N ASP A 198 17.00 -6.17 0.87
CA ASP A 198 17.80 -7.40 0.82
C ASP A 198 16.99 -8.50 0.13
N VAL A 199 17.02 -8.49 -1.19
CA VAL A 199 16.20 -9.37 -2.04
C VAL A 199 16.82 -10.76 -2.11
N PRO A 200 16.12 -11.84 -1.72
CA PRO A 200 16.66 -13.20 -1.68
C PRO A 200 16.70 -13.88 -3.08
N LEU A 201 17.17 -13.15 -4.06
CA LEU A 201 17.42 -13.63 -5.41
C LEU A 201 18.89 -13.36 -5.80
N PRO A 202 19.49 -14.16 -6.69
CA PRO A 202 20.83 -13.89 -7.19
C PRO A 202 20.85 -12.63 -8.08
N ASP A 203 22.05 -12.17 -8.43
CA ASP A 203 22.24 -11.13 -9.43
C ASP A 203 21.65 -11.57 -10.77
N ASP A 204 21.17 -10.61 -11.56
CA ASP A 204 20.63 -10.82 -12.92
C ASP A 204 19.51 -11.88 -12.99
N ALA A 205 18.65 -11.97 -11.97
CA ALA A 205 17.64 -13.00 -11.85
C ALA A 205 16.32 -12.70 -12.57
N VAL A 206 16.01 -11.43 -12.84
CA VAL A 206 14.71 -11.01 -13.36
C VAL A 206 14.84 -9.95 -14.46
N GLU A 207 13.94 -9.99 -15.44
CA GLU A 207 13.89 -9.01 -16.53
C GLU A 207 13.09 -7.76 -16.17
N VAL A 208 12.14 -7.89 -15.23
CA VAL A 208 11.24 -6.78 -14.85
C VAL A 208 11.07 -6.74 -13.36
N ILE A 209 11.18 -5.54 -12.79
CA ILE A 209 10.72 -5.24 -11.44
C ILE A 209 9.48 -4.36 -11.51
N ILE A 210 8.47 -4.72 -10.74
CA ILE A 210 7.30 -3.90 -10.43
C ILE A 210 7.22 -3.63 -8.94
N SER A 211 6.48 -2.61 -8.53
CA SER A 211 6.12 -2.34 -7.14
C SER A 211 4.93 -1.38 -7.10
N ASN A 212 4.14 -1.43 -6.04
CA ASN A 212 2.96 -0.59 -5.87
C ASN A 212 2.90 0.03 -4.48
N CYS A 213 3.35 1.28 -4.34
CA CYS A 213 3.34 2.06 -3.10
C CYS A 213 4.13 1.43 -1.92
N VAL A 214 5.28 0.84 -2.17
CA VAL A 214 6.07 0.16 -1.13
C VAL A 214 7.42 0.83 -0.89
N ILE A 215 8.06 1.38 -1.91
CA ILE A 215 9.42 1.92 -1.81
C ILE A 215 9.49 3.05 -0.79
N ASN A 216 8.44 3.88 -0.73
CA ASN A 216 8.36 4.99 0.23
C ASN A 216 8.29 4.53 1.69
N LEU A 217 7.89 3.29 1.97
CA LEU A 217 7.85 2.72 3.32
C LEU A 217 9.24 2.33 3.85
N SER A 218 10.22 2.17 2.97
CA SER A 218 11.59 1.86 3.36
C SER A 218 12.29 3.07 3.99
N SER A 219 13.05 2.83 5.06
CA SER A 219 13.96 3.81 5.65
C SER A 219 15.31 3.91 4.91
N ASP A 220 15.69 2.87 4.15
CA ASP A 220 16.93 2.84 3.32
C ASP A 220 16.61 2.68 1.83
N LYS A 221 15.97 3.69 1.25
CA LYS A 221 15.65 3.70 -0.17
C LYS A 221 16.86 3.54 -1.11
N PRO A 222 18.07 4.06 -0.79
CA PRO A 222 19.27 3.75 -1.54
C PRO A 222 19.60 2.25 -1.59
N ALA A 223 19.38 1.48 -0.51
CA ALA A 223 19.55 0.03 -0.54
C ALA A 223 18.53 -0.62 -1.48
N VAL A 224 17.25 -0.20 -1.43
CA VAL A 224 16.20 -0.70 -2.32
C VAL A 224 16.58 -0.57 -3.79
N PHE A 225 17.06 0.61 -4.21
CA PHE A 225 17.44 0.83 -5.61
C PHE A 225 18.69 0.05 -6.01
N ARG A 226 19.67 -0.14 -5.10
CA ARG A 226 20.83 -0.99 -5.36
C ARG A 226 20.44 -2.46 -5.52
N GLU A 227 19.55 -2.98 -4.66
CA GLU A 227 19.04 -4.34 -4.77
C GLU A 227 18.21 -4.54 -6.03
N ALA A 228 17.35 -3.57 -6.38
CA ALA A 228 16.61 -3.61 -7.64
C ALA A 228 17.56 -3.67 -8.86
N ALA A 229 18.62 -2.85 -8.88
CA ALA A 229 19.61 -2.89 -9.95
C ALA A 229 20.38 -4.21 -9.97
N ARG A 230 20.72 -4.79 -8.80
CA ARG A 230 21.47 -6.05 -8.68
C ARG A 230 20.71 -7.25 -9.24
N VAL A 231 19.43 -7.35 -8.93
CA VAL A 231 18.61 -8.52 -9.35
C VAL A 231 18.08 -8.41 -10.78
N LEU A 232 18.08 -7.21 -11.37
CA LEU A 232 17.71 -7.01 -12.77
C LEU A 232 18.82 -7.46 -13.70
N THR A 233 18.44 -8.16 -14.76
CA THR A 233 19.34 -8.47 -15.90
C THR A 233 19.80 -7.17 -16.57
N PRO A 234 20.97 -7.15 -17.24
CA PRO A 234 21.39 -6.02 -18.06
C PRO A 234 20.30 -5.60 -19.05
N GLY A 235 19.95 -4.32 -19.09
CA GLY A 235 18.82 -3.79 -19.88
C GLY A 235 17.43 -4.06 -19.29
N GLY A 236 17.36 -4.70 -18.13
CA GLY A 236 16.12 -4.99 -17.42
C GLY A 236 15.32 -3.73 -17.06
N ARG A 237 14.02 -3.89 -16.84
CA ARG A 237 13.06 -2.79 -16.63
C ARG A 237 12.63 -2.68 -15.17
N PHE A 238 12.63 -1.45 -14.69
CA PHE A 238 12.00 -1.05 -13.44
C PHE A 238 10.76 -0.22 -13.78
N ALA A 239 9.58 -0.66 -13.35
CA ALA A 239 8.31 -0.01 -13.66
C ALA A 239 7.37 -0.07 -12.46
N VAL A 240 7.31 1.02 -11.69
CA VAL A 240 6.59 1.05 -10.41
C VAL A 240 5.55 2.17 -10.39
N SER A 241 4.50 1.95 -9.59
CA SER A 241 3.58 3.01 -9.17
C SER A 241 3.92 3.37 -7.74
N ASP A 242 4.22 4.65 -7.47
CA ASP A 242 4.52 5.11 -6.12
C ASP A 242 4.09 6.58 -5.94
N VAL A 243 4.06 7.04 -4.70
CA VAL A 243 3.77 8.43 -4.38
C VAL A 243 5.03 9.27 -4.53
N VAL A 244 4.92 10.41 -5.20
CA VAL A 244 5.97 11.43 -5.28
C VAL A 244 5.54 12.68 -4.53
N ALA A 245 6.46 13.23 -3.74
CA ALA A 245 6.26 14.46 -2.99
C ALA A 245 6.52 15.69 -3.85
N ASP A 246 5.79 16.75 -3.57
CA ASP A 246 6.15 18.09 -4.02
C ASP A 246 7.39 18.58 -3.26
N GLU A 247 8.14 19.52 -3.84
CA GLU A 247 9.36 20.06 -3.23
C GLU A 247 9.07 20.86 -1.94
N ASP A 248 7.85 21.33 -1.75
CA ASP A 248 7.36 22.14 -0.63
C ASP A 248 6.58 21.34 0.42
N MET A 249 6.62 20.01 0.39
CA MET A 249 6.00 19.19 1.44
C MET A 249 6.57 19.57 2.81
N ASP A 250 5.67 19.93 3.73
CA ASP A 250 6.02 20.41 5.05
C ASP A 250 6.51 19.31 6.01
N GLU A 251 7.23 19.74 7.06
CA GLU A 251 7.81 18.81 8.06
C GLU A 251 6.72 18.08 8.86
N VAL A 252 5.57 18.71 9.12
CA VAL A 252 4.47 18.10 9.89
C VAL A 252 3.94 16.88 9.15
N THR A 253 3.72 17.00 7.84
CA THR A 253 3.31 15.90 6.97
C THR A 253 4.36 14.79 6.92
N ARG A 254 5.66 15.14 6.91
CA ARG A 254 6.77 14.16 6.89
C ARG A 254 6.92 13.39 8.19
N ASP A 255 6.61 14.01 9.32
CA ASP A 255 6.75 13.42 10.66
C ASP A 255 5.51 12.64 11.12
N ASP A 256 4.44 12.61 10.32
CA ASP A 256 3.21 11.90 10.65
C ASP A 256 3.30 10.41 10.29
N MET A 257 3.25 9.53 11.30
CA MET A 257 3.31 8.08 11.08
C MET A 257 2.09 7.54 10.30
N GLY A 258 0.93 8.17 10.43
CA GLY A 258 -0.25 7.86 9.62
C GLY A 258 -0.01 8.13 8.15
N GLN A 259 0.60 9.27 7.83
CA GLN A 259 1.01 9.63 6.48
C GLN A 259 2.16 8.75 5.97
N TRP A 260 3.09 8.33 6.85
CA TRP A 260 4.16 7.39 6.47
C TRP A 260 3.58 6.06 6.01
N THR A 261 2.72 5.44 6.82
CA THR A 261 2.10 4.16 6.46
C THR A 261 1.11 4.26 5.29
N GLY A 262 0.71 5.47 4.92
CA GLY A 262 -0.01 5.80 3.69
C GLY A 262 0.90 6.15 2.51
N CYS A 263 2.21 5.92 2.60
CA CYS A 263 3.24 6.22 1.59
C CYS A 263 3.46 7.71 1.28
N ILE A 264 2.86 8.63 2.04
CA ILE A 264 2.93 10.07 1.81
C ILE A 264 4.16 10.68 2.51
N ALA A 265 4.29 10.50 3.82
CA ALA A 265 5.38 11.11 4.62
C ALA A 265 6.78 10.67 4.14
N GLY A 266 6.93 9.40 3.76
CA GLY A 266 8.17 8.85 3.21
C GLY A 266 8.41 9.13 1.73
N ALA A 267 7.50 9.84 1.04
CA ALA A 267 7.61 10.05 -0.40
C ALA A 267 8.84 10.87 -0.78
N LEU A 268 9.52 10.39 -1.83
CA LEU A 268 10.63 11.12 -2.45
C LEU A 268 10.08 12.18 -3.41
N THR A 269 10.80 13.30 -3.54
CA THR A 269 10.54 14.23 -4.65
C THR A 269 10.95 13.57 -5.98
N ARG A 270 10.47 14.13 -7.10
CA ARG A 270 10.89 13.65 -8.43
C ARG A 270 12.40 13.79 -8.63
N ALA A 271 12.99 14.84 -8.10
CA ALA A 271 14.44 15.06 -8.16
C ALA A 271 15.20 13.99 -7.37
N ASP A 272 14.76 13.67 -6.15
CA ASP A 272 15.36 12.64 -5.31
C ASP A 272 15.21 11.24 -5.93
N TYR A 273 14.03 10.90 -6.47
CA TYR A 273 13.81 9.63 -7.17
C TYR A 273 14.82 9.45 -8.31
N ARG A 274 14.93 10.49 -9.16
CA ARG A 274 15.88 10.51 -10.28
C ARG A 274 17.31 10.31 -9.81
N ALA A 275 17.76 11.13 -8.87
CA ALA A 275 19.15 11.09 -8.39
C ALA A 275 19.51 9.72 -7.78
N ARG A 276 18.58 9.10 -7.04
CA ARG A 276 18.83 7.79 -6.42
C ARG A 276 18.82 6.64 -7.41
N LEU A 277 17.93 6.65 -8.40
CA LEU A 277 17.92 5.66 -9.49
C LEU A 277 19.19 5.77 -10.34
N GLU A 278 19.61 6.99 -10.73
CA GLU A 278 20.86 7.21 -11.46
C GLU A 278 22.09 6.73 -10.67
N ALA A 279 22.13 7.01 -9.35
CA ALA A 279 23.20 6.54 -8.47
C ALA A 279 23.26 5.00 -8.34
N ALA A 280 22.13 4.31 -8.52
CA ALA A 280 22.05 2.85 -8.51
C ALA A 280 22.35 2.21 -9.90
N GLY A 281 22.60 3.01 -10.95
CA GLY A 281 22.95 2.52 -12.27
C GLY A 281 21.78 2.41 -13.25
N PHE A 282 20.64 3.03 -12.93
CA PHE A 282 19.53 3.13 -13.86
C PHE A 282 19.68 4.30 -14.82
N ASP A 283 19.21 4.12 -16.03
CA ASP A 283 19.07 5.13 -17.08
C ASP A 283 17.65 5.18 -17.65
N GLN A 284 17.40 5.99 -18.68
CA GLN A 284 16.11 6.14 -19.37
C GLN A 284 14.95 6.42 -18.42
N LEU A 285 15.18 7.30 -17.43
CA LEU A 285 14.22 7.59 -16.39
C LEU A 285 13.04 8.44 -16.89
N GLU A 286 11.84 7.92 -16.67
CA GLU A 286 10.58 8.61 -16.87
C GLU A 286 9.79 8.61 -15.54
N ILE A 287 9.32 9.79 -15.11
CA ILE A 287 8.44 9.94 -13.94
C ILE A 287 7.22 10.72 -14.40
N GLN A 288 6.06 10.06 -14.40
CA GLN A 288 4.79 10.62 -14.86
C GLN A 288 3.77 10.61 -13.73
N GLU A 289 3.37 11.78 -13.26
CA GLU A 289 2.25 11.90 -12.30
C GLU A 289 0.94 11.44 -12.94
N THR A 290 0.09 10.80 -12.14
CA THR A 290 -1.22 10.29 -12.56
C THR A 290 -2.36 11.05 -11.90
N HIS A 291 -2.42 11.08 -10.58
CA HIS A 291 -3.45 11.79 -9.81
C HIS A 291 -2.91 12.25 -8.46
N ARG A 292 -3.54 13.27 -7.89
CA ARG A 292 -3.19 13.76 -6.54
C ARG A 292 -3.75 12.83 -5.50
N VAL A 293 -2.91 12.49 -4.50
CA VAL A 293 -3.30 11.68 -3.33
C VAL A 293 -3.27 12.48 -2.05
N HIS A 294 -2.57 13.61 -2.05
CA HIS A 294 -2.46 14.57 -0.95
C HIS A 294 -2.23 15.98 -1.53
N GLU A 295 -2.43 17.06 -0.74
CA GLU A 295 -2.15 18.43 -1.21
C GLU A 295 -0.69 18.61 -1.60
N HIS A 296 0.26 17.88 -0.98
CA HIS A 296 1.70 17.91 -1.25
C HIS A 296 2.25 16.64 -1.91
N ALA A 297 1.38 15.76 -2.46
CA ALA A 297 1.85 14.53 -3.08
C ALA A 297 0.91 14.02 -4.19
N ALA A 298 1.49 13.36 -5.18
CA ALA A 298 0.78 12.72 -6.28
C ALA A 298 1.21 11.27 -6.44
N SER A 299 0.31 10.41 -6.91
CA SER A 299 0.69 9.11 -7.46
C SER A 299 1.44 9.33 -8.77
N ALA A 300 2.48 8.52 -9.01
CA ALA A 300 3.27 8.59 -10.23
C ALA A 300 3.63 7.19 -10.73
N ILE A 301 3.76 7.09 -12.05
CA ILE A 301 4.40 5.97 -12.72
C ILE A 301 5.87 6.32 -12.91
N ILE A 302 6.75 5.45 -12.44
CA ILE A 302 8.20 5.61 -12.53
C ILE A 302 8.76 4.46 -13.36
N ARG A 303 9.43 4.79 -14.45
CA ARG A 303 10.09 3.82 -15.32
C ARG A 303 11.57 4.12 -15.43
N ALA A 304 12.37 3.06 -15.43
CA ALA A 304 13.82 3.14 -15.63
C ALA A 304 14.34 1.83 -16.21
N ARG A 305 15.59 1.82 -16.68
CA ARG A 305 16.29 0.63 -17.11
C ARG A 305 17.67 0.54 -16.49
N VAL A 306 18.11 -0.67 -16.19
CA VAL A 306 19.53 -0.89 -15.88
C VAL A 306 20.31 -0.82 -17.20
N ALA A 307 21.50 -0.23 -17.15
CA ALA A 307 22.38 -0.17 -18.32
C ALA A 307 22.67 -1.58 -18.89
N PRO A 308 22.75 -1.74 -20.22
CA PRO A 308 23.02 -3.05 -20.86
C PRO A 308 24.41 -3.58 -20.55
#